data_15064752e21b42001cd622b27e36389e
#
_entry.id   15064752e21b42001cd622b27e36389e
#
_cell.length_a   1.000
_cell.length_b   1.000
_cell.length_c   1.000
_cell.angle_alpha   90.00
_cell.angle_beta   90.00
_cell.angle_gamma   90.00
#
_symmetry.space_group_name_H-M   'P 1'
#
loop_
_entity.id
_entity.type
_entity.pdbx_description
1 polymer ?
#
loop_
_entity_poly.entity_id
_entity_poly.type
_entity_poly.pdbx_seq_one_letter_code
_entity_poly.pdbx_strand_id
1 'polypeptide(L)'
;YGSKKVSKFDHINSPPHSGYKQSSLLNCTFLEESLTTDNSVLVKDEAPIQNKEFGLFKSKYAVLAMIIGFVGVALCAYKSSEFIKESDDPSLKMSIQNKLLKLKKDFPLVEGWKAINVSVSKVFDQTEQPGVLLLMGESELSASCFAKKLLNLFNNIPEDVNNLKKGEKIENLHSSIDKSLTSTKSYGLLNIDKLDGESAMVFHGFCDNENSPHPNSLIVLTLTVPKETLFQIGKAESIAEELLMKKWTQIITEDKASPLISRINGFNAYVSVGSVSLCAS
;
A
#
# COMPACT_ATOMS: atom_id res chain seq x y z
N TYR A 1 44.47 37.87 24.75
CA TYR A 1 43.74 38.92 23.99
C TYR A 1 43.40 38.41 22.62
N GLY A 2 42.13 38.05 22.38
CA GLY A 2 41.64 37.58 21.09
C GLY A 2 40.12 37.59 21.07
N SER A 3 39.55 38.58 20.39
CA SER A 3 38.15 38.94 20.31
C SER A 3 37.28 37.86 19.73
N LYS A 4 36.16 37.54 20.37
CA LYS A 4 35.03 36.79 19.85
C LYS A 4 34.25 37.61 18.83
N LYS A 5 34.06 37.11 17.61
CA LYS A 5 33.04 37.59 16.68
C LYS A 5 31.80 36.76 16.85
N VAL A 6 30.70 37.40 17.24
CA VAL A 6 29.34 36.86 17.28
C VAL A 6 28.73 37.14 15.92
N SER A 7 28.30 36.10 15.20
CA SER A 7 27.48 36.23 13.99
C SER A 7 25.99 36.18 14.34
N LYS A 8 25.28 37.23 13.93
CA LYS A 8 23.83 37.37 13.98
C LYS A 8 23.17 36.35 13.04
N PHE A 9 22.21 35.58 13.56
CA PHE A 9 21.27 34.82 12.76
C PHE A 9 20.07 35.72 12.42
N ASP A 10 19.85 35.89 11.12
CA ASP A 10 18.67 36.59 10.61
C ASP A 10 17.47 35.65 10.62
N HIS A 11 16.36 36.09 11.20
CA HIS A 11 15.06 35.47 11.18
C HIS A 11 14.48 35.50 9.77
N ILE A 12 14.29 34.33 9.15
CA ILE A 12 13.49 34.17 7.93
C ILE A 12 12.05 33.87 8.35
N ASN A 13 11.16 34.82 8.07
CA ASN A 13 9.72 34.71 8.20
C ASN A 13 9.14 33.73 7.14
N SER A 14 8.50 32.67 7.57
CA SER A 14 7.70 31.83 6.72
C SER A 14 6.26 32.37 6.59
N PRO A 15 5.65 32.37 5.40
CA PRO A 15 4.28 32.81 5.23
C PRO A 15 3.27 31.74 5.69
N PRO A 16 2.03 32.13 6.05
CA PRO A 16 1.01 31.21 6.56
C PRO A 16 0.39 30.37 5.45
N HIS A 17 0.29 29.05 5.66
CA HIS A 17 -0.44 28.13 4.82
C HIS A 17 -1.96 28.38 4.93
N SER A 18 -2.56 28.78 3.82
CA SER A 18 -4.01 28.85 3.64
C SER A 18 -4.55 27.42 3.40
N GLY A 19 -5.52 27.04 4.22
CA GLY A 19 -6.21 25.76 4.07
C GLY A 19 -7.12 25.75 2.84
N TYR A 20 -7.00 24.68 2.06
CA TYR A 20 -8.01 24.27 1.09
C TYR A 20 -8.62 22.96 1.54
N LYS A 21 -9.86 23.04 2.02
CA LYS A 21 -10.76 21.90 2.08
C LYS A 21 -11.35 21.71 0.68
N GLN A 22 -11.01 20.63 0.03
CA GLN A 22 -11.69 20.20 -1.17
C GLN A 22 -12.17 18.77 -0.98
N SER A 23 -13.47 18.64 -0.77
CA SER A 23 -14.22 17.40 -0.79
C SER A 23 -14.28 16.89 -2.23
N SER A 24 -13.60 15.78 -2.52
CA SER A 24 -13.72 15.10 -3.81
C SER A 24 -14.85 14.08 -3.77
N LEU A 25 -15.97 14.47 -4.39
CA LEU A 25 -17.02 13.56 -4.83
C LEU A 25 -16.45 12.62 -5.91
N LEU A 26 -16.53 11.33 -5.66
CA LEU A 26 -16.26 10.27 -6.64
C LEU A 26 -17.28 10.38 -7.80
N ASN A 27 -16.83 10.90 -8.93
CA ASN A 27 -17.52 10.81 -10.20
C ASN A 27 -17.20 9.47 -10.86
N CYS A 28 -18.15 8.53 -10.80
CA CYS A 28 -18.19 7.41 -11.73
C CYS A 28 -18.56 7.95 -13.11
N THR A 29 -17.58 8.27 -13.95
CA THR A 29 -17.80 8.60 -15.35
C THR A 29 -18.01 7.31 -16.14
N PHE A 30 -19.24 7.13 -16.57
CA PHE A 30 -19.64 6.18 -17.59
C PHE A 30 -19.03 6.62 -18.93
N LEU A 31 -18.20 5.76 -19.53
CA LEU A 31 -17.68 5.96 -20.89
C LEU A 31 -18.82 5.71 -21.89
N GLU A 32 -19.41 6.78 -22.41
CA GLU A 32 -20.15 6.75 -23.65
C GLU A 32 -19.15 6.84 -24.82
N GLU A 33 -18.96 5.73 -25.52
CA GLU A 33 -18.31 5.73 -26.82
C GLU A 33 -19.24 6.39 -27.84
N SER A 34 -18.95 7.63 -28.23
CA SER A 34 -19.56 8.30 -29.35
C SER A 34 -18.92 7.84 -30.66
N LEU A 35 -19.58 6.95 -31.38
CA LEU A 35 -19.30 6.67 -32.80
C LEU A 35 -19.67 7.89 -33.63
N THR A 36 -18.69 8.67 -34.03
CA THR A 36 -18.83 9.66 -35.12
C THR A 36 -18.60 8.96 -36.45
N THR A 37 -19.67 8.71 -37.21
CA THR A 37 -19.58 8.38 -38.62
C THR A 37 -19.83 9.65 -39.44
N ASP A 38 -18.78 10.14 -40.08
CA ASP A 38 -18.86 11.06 -41.21
C ASP A 38 -19.58 10.37 -42.38
N ASN A 39 -20.67 10.93 -42.84
CA ASN A 39 -21.18 10.69 -44.16
C ASN A 39 -21.72 12.00 -44.76
N SER A 40 -20.90 12.58 -45.61
CA SER A 40 -21.34 13.49 -46.64
C SER A 40 -21.77 12.68 -47.87
N VAL A 41 -22.80 13.19 -48.56
CA VAL A 41 -23.07 13.08 -50.00
C VAL A 41 -24.29 12.26 -50.45
N LEU A 42 -25.16 13.02 -51.06
CA LEU A 42 -26.11 12.83 -52.18
C LEU A 42 -27.55 12.40 -51.90
N VAL A 43 -28.35 13.40 -52.18
CA VAL A 43 -29.80 13.41 -52.51
C VAL A 43 -30.12 12.46 -53.66
N LYS A 44 -31.14 11.65 -53.53
CA LYS A 44 -32.17 11.39 -54.59
C LYS A 44 -33.33 10.51 -54.08
N ASP A 45 -34.51 11.08 -54.34
CA ASP A 45 -35.77 10.47 -54.80
C ASP A 45 -36.63 9.60 -53.87
N GLU A 46 -37.85 10.06 -53.78
CA GLU A 46 -39.02 9.61 -53.03
C GLU A 46 -39.49 8.18 -53.40
N ALA A 47 -39.91 7.41 -52.38
CA ALA A 47 -40.94 6.37 -52.52
C ALA A 47 -41.68 6.19 -51.18
N PRO A 48 -42.99 5.82 -51.19
CA PRO A 48 -43.88 6.00 -50.05
C PRO A 48 -43.70 4.92 -48.97
N ILE A 49 -43.76 5.37 -47.72
CA ILE A 49 -43.61 4.58 -46.54
C ILE A 49 -44.89 3.75 -46.28
N GLN A 50 -44.75 2.44 -46.36
CA GLN A 50 -45.73 1.52 -45.79
C GLN A 50 -45.52 1.43 -44.27
N ASN A 51 -46.49 1.88 -43.51
CA ASN A 51 -46.63 1.66 -42.09
C ASN A 51 -46.77 0.16 -41.80
N LYS A 52 -45.70 -0.47 -41.27
CA LYS A 52 -45.78 -1.78 -40.65
C LYS A 52 -45.78 -1.62 -39.12
N GLU A 53 -46.86 -2.11 -38.51
CA GLU A 53 -47.05 -2.20 -37.09
C GLU A 53 -45.89 -2.98 -36.44
N PHE A 54 -44.98 -2.28 -35.76
CA PHE A 54 -43.90 -2.83 -34.95
C PHE A 54 -44.07 -2.43 -33.47
N GLY A 55 -45.26 -2.64 -32.94
CA GLY A 55 -45.63 -2.04 -31.66
C GLY A 55 -45.58 -2.96 -30.42
N LEU A 56 -45.73 -4.27 -30.51
CA LEU A 56 -46.01 -5.08 -29.32
C LEU A 56 -44.87 -5.98 -28.82
N PHE A 57 -43.88 -6.30 -29.63
CA PHE A 57 -42.82 -7.19 -29.23
C PHE A 57 -41.65 -6.54 -28.46
N LYS A 58 -41.47 -5.23 -28.61
CA LYS A 58 -40.37 -4.50 -27.95
C LYS A 58 -40.56 -4.29 -26.43
N SER A 59 -41.78 -4.28 -25.92
CA SER A 59 -42.08 -3.98 -24.53
C SER A 59 -41.64 -5.09 -23.58
N LYS A 60 -41.83 -6.37 -23.93
CA LYS A 60 -41.53 -7.50 -23.03
C LYS A 60 -40.01 -7.71 -22.82
N TYR A 61 -39.20 -7.49 -23.85
CA TYR A 61 -37.75 -7.61 -23.73
C TYR A 61 -37.12 -6.41 -23.01
N ALA A 62 -37.68 -5.21 -23.15
CA ALA A 62 -37.24 -4.04 -22.41
C ALA A 62 -37.47 -4.18 -20.91
N VAL A 63 -38.62 -4.73 -20.52
CA VAL A 63 -38.90 -5.01 -19.10
C VAL A 63 -37.97 -6.10 -18.54
N LEU A 64 -37.71 -7.16 -19.32
CA LEU A 64 -36.79 -8.22 -18.92
C LEU A 64 -35.35 -7.71 -18.76
N ALA A 65 -34.89 -6.87 -19.68
CA ALA A 65 -33.57 -6.25 -19.64
C ALA A 65 -33.40 -5.34 -18.40
N MET A 66 -34.45 -4.56 -18.06
CA MET A 66 -34.44 -3.74 -16.84
C MET A 66 -34.37 -4.59 -15.57
N ILE A 67 -35.15 -5.70 -15.50
CA ILE A 67 -35.12 -6.59 -14.34
C ILE A 67 -33.72 -7.23 -14.16
N ILE A 68 -33.09 -7.68 -15.25
CA ILE A 68 -31.72 -8.24 -15.21
C ILE A 68 -30.72 -7.19 -14.76
N GLY A 69 -30.86 -5.94 -15.26
CA GLY A 69 -30.03 -4.81 -14.84
C GLY A 69 -30.16 -4.52 -13.35
N PHE A 70 -31.39 -4.44 -12.81
CA PHE A 70 -31.63 -4.20 -11.39
C PHE A 70 -31.12 -5.34 -10.50
N VAL A 71 -31.27 -6.59 -10.92
CA VAL A 71 -30.74 -7.76 -10.18
C VAL A 71 -29.21 -7.72 -10.19
N GLY A 72 -28.59 -7.36 -11.31
CA GLY A 72 -27.13 -7.22 -11.41
C GLY A 72 -26.59 -6.14 -10.46
N VAL A 73 -27.20 -4.95 -10.45
CA VAL A 73 -26.83 -3.85 -9.54
C VAL A 73 -27.07 -4.23 -8.08
N ALA A 74 -28.19 -4.90 -7.76
CA ALA A 74 -28.47 -5.35 -6.42
C ALA A 74 -27.47 -6.40 -5.91
N LEU A 75 -27.05 -7.34 -6.78
CA LEU A 75 -26.03 -8.34 -6.45
C LEU A 75 -24.64 -7.70 -6.27
N CYS A 76 -24.28 -6.70 -7.07
CA CYS A 76 -23.05 -5.94 -6.88
C CYS A 76 -23.06 -5.14 -5.58
N ALA A 77 -24.18 -4.47 -5.27
CA ALA A 77 -24.34 -3.73 -4.01
C ALA A 77 -24.35 -4.66 -2.79
N TYR A 78 -24.95 -5.85 -2.89
CA TYR A 78 -24.94 -6.83 -1.82
C TYR A 78 -23.53 -7.38 -1.57
N LYS A 79 -22.77 -7.74 -2.61
CA LYS A 79 -21.37 -8.16 -2.46
C LYS A 79 -20.48 -7.06 -1.87
N SER A 80 -20.68 -5.80 -2.27
CA SER A 80 -19.92 -4.68 -1.71
C SER A 80 -20.24 -4.46 -0.22
N SER A 81 -21.51 -4.66 0.19
CA SER A 81 -21.89 -4.48 1.60
C SER A 81 -21.41 -5.59 2.54
N GLU A 82 -21.25 -6.83 2.04
CA GLU A 82 -20.61 -7.90 2.82
C GLU A 82 -19.11 -7.65 3.00
N PHE A 83 -18.44 -7.12 1.97
CA PHE A 83 -17.00 -6.82 2.03
C PHE A 83 -16.65 -5.71 3.03
N ILE A 84 -17.56 -4.75 3.23
CA ILE A 84 -17.37 -3.63 4.18
C ILE A 84 -17.59 -4.09 5.65
N LYS A 85 -18.37 -5.15 5.89
CA LYS A 85 -18.66 -5.63 7.25
C LYS A 85 -17.55 -6.49 7.88
N GLU A 86 -16.64 -7.05 7.08
CA GLU A 86 -15.63 -8.00 7.58
C GLU A 86 -14.44 -7.34 8.28
N SER A 87 -14.25 -6.01 8.12
CA SER A 87 -13.13 -5.28 8.74
C SER A 87 -13.37 -4.86 10.19
N ASP A 88 -14.60 -4.87 10.68
CA ASP A 88 -14.98 -4.36 12.01
C ASP A 88 -15.28 -5.48 13.03
N ASP A 89 -14.76 -6.69 12.84
CA ASP A 89 -14.93 -7.75 13.85
C ASP A 89 -14.03 -7.49 15.07
N PRO A 90 -14.59 -7.01 16.21
CA PRO A 90 -13.82 -6.74 17.41
C PRO A 90 -13.16 -7.99 17.98
N SER A 91 -13.66 -9.19 17.64
CA SER A 91 -13.10 -10.47 18.06
C SER A 91 -11.79 -10.75 17.32
N LEU A 92 -11.69 -10.43 16.02
CA LEU A 92 -10.49 -10.56 15.23
C LEU A 92 -9.40 -9.60 15.71
N LYS A 93 -9.74 -8.33 15.96
CA LYS A 93 -8.81 -7.33 16.52
C LYS A 93 -8.23 -7.82 17.84
N MET A 94 -9.07 -8.27 18.76
CA MET A 94 -8.65 -8.80 20.07
C MET A 94 -7.77 -10.06 19.92
N SER A 95 -8.14 -10.96 19.03
CA SER A 95 -7.36 -12.17 18.74
C SER A 95 -5.95 -11.82 18.26
N ILE A 96 -5.81 -10.91 17.31
CA ILE A 96 -4.50 -10.49 16.78
C ILE A 96 -3.70 -9.76 17.85
N GLN A 97 -4.32 -8.88 18.64
CA GLN A 97 -3.64 -8.20 19.74
C GLN A 97 -3.09 -9.18 20.79
N ASN A 98 -3.86 -10.21 21.17
CA ASN A 98 -3.41 -11.24 22.09
C ASN A 98 -2.23 -12.07 21.52
N LYS A 99 -2.31 -12.44 20.23
CA LYS A 99 -1.20 -13.11 19.53
C LYS A 99 0.04 -12.22 19.46
N LEU A 100 -0.13 -10.90 19.22
CA LEU A 100 0.96 -9.93 19.18
C LEU A 100 1.63 -9.79 20.56
N LEU A 101 0.86 -9.79 21.64
CA LEU A 101 1.40 -9.81 23.01
C LEU A 101 2.19 -11.07 23.29
N LYS A 102 1.76 -12.24 22.79
CA LYS A 102 2.52 -13.48 22.87
C LYS A 102 3.81 -13.35 22.07
N LEU A 103 3.73 -12.89 20.83
CA LEU A 103 4.92 -12.68 19.98
C LEU A 103 5.95 -11.75 20.66
N LYS A 104 5.47 -10.70 21.36
CA LYS A 104 6.35 -9.83 22.15
C LYS A 104 7.10 -10.55 23.25
N LYS A 105 6.46 -11.50 23.92
CA LYS A 105 7.11 -12.33 24.96
C LYS A 105 8.11 -13.30 24.34
N ASP A 106 7.77 -13.86 23.17
CA ASP A 106 8.63 -14.81 22.47
C ASP A 106 9.87 -14.12 21.85
N PHE A 107 9.77 -12.81 21.53
CA PHE A 107 10.85 -12.03 20.92
C PHE A 107 11.25 -10.81 21.79
N PRO A 108 11.83 -11.03 22.99
CA PRO A 108 12.14 -9.94 23.91
C PRO A 108 13.26 -9.01 23.43
N LEU A 109 14.08 -9.46 22.47
CA LEU A 109 15.20 -8.69 21.91
C LEU A 109 14.80 -7.85 20.67
N VAL A 110 13.52 -7.79 20.35
CA VAL A 110 13.01 -6.88 19.31
C VAL A 110 12.78 -5.52 19.95
N GLU A 111 13.34 -4.50 19.32
CA GLU A 111 13.15 -3.09 19.70
C GLU A 111 12.15 -2.45 18.76
N GLY A 112 11.48 -1.38 19.22
CA GLY A 112 10.47 -0.67 18.40
C GLY A 112 9.06 -1.27 18.48
N TRP A 113 8.71 -1.99 19.55
CA TRP A 113 7.36 -2.56 19.74
C TRP A 113 6.22 -1.54 19.64
N LYS A 114 6.50 -0.25 19.94
CA LYS A 114 5.51 0.83 19.73
C LYS A 114 5.20 0.99 18.25
N ALA A 115 6.21 1.01 17.39
CA ALA A 115 6.05 1.10 15.93
C ALA A 115 5.28 -0.11 15.39
N ILE A 116 5.63 -1.34 15.84
CA ILE A 116 4.92 -2.56 15.46
C ILE A 116 3.44 -2.48 15.85
N ASN A 117 3.14 -2.10 17.10
CA ASN A 117 1.75 -1.99 17.56
C ASN A 117 0.96 -0.95 16.76
N VAL A 118 1.55 0.22 16.47
CA VAL A 118 0.89 1.27 15.68
C VAL A 118 0.63 0.78 14.26
N SER A 119 1.62 0.18 13.59
CA SER A 119 1.45 -0.33 12.22
C SER A 119 0.39 -1.44 12.14
N VAL A 120 0.38 -2.36 13.11
CA VAL A 120 -0.62 -3.44 13.17
C VAL A 120 -2.02 -2.88 13.49
N SER A 121 -2.12 -1.87 14.35
CA SER A 121 -3.43 -1.29 14.71
C SER A 121 -4.13 -0.62 13.53
N LYS A 122 -3.37 -0.07 12.58
CA LYS A 122 -3.93 0.56 11.38
C LYS A 122 -4.79 -0.38 10.52
N VAL A 123 -4.59 -1.69 10.61
CA VAL A 123 -5.45 -2.67 9.92
C VAL A 123 -6.89 -2.64 10.45
N PHE A 124 -7.07 -2.25 11.72
CA PHE A 124 -8.34 -2.25 12.41
C PHE A 124 -8.86 -0.85 12.74
N ASP A 125 -8.04 0.17 12.56
CA ASP A 125 -8.41 1.53 12.84
C ASP A 125 -8.98 2.16 11.55
N GLN A 126 -10.04 2.95 11.67
CA GLN A 126 -10.66 3.65 10.54
C GLN A 126 -9.84 4.89 10.12
N THR A 127 -8.50 4.74 10.10
CA THR A 127 -7.59 5.87 9.81
C THR A 127 -7.41 6.10 8.30
N GLU A 128 -7.96 5.23 7.46
CA GLU A 128 -7.81 5.27 6.00
C GLU A 128 -6.35 5.33 5.52
N GLN A 129 -5.43 4.80 6.33
CA GLN A 129 -3.99 4.79 6.05
C GLN A 129 -3.43 3.37 6.18
N PRO A 130 -2.47 2.97 5.32
CA PRO A 130 -1.76 1.71 5.49
C PRO A 130 -0.80 1.78 6.69
N GLY A 131 -0.63 0.66 7.38
CA GLY A 131 0.43 0.47 8.35
C GLY A 131 1.69 -0.03 7.64
N VAL A 132 2.67 0.83 7.42
CA VAL A 132 3.95 0.44 6.81
C VAL A 132 4.98 0.24 7.92
N LEU A 133 5.60 -0.94 7.99
CA LEU A 133 6.58 -1.30 9.01
C LEU A 133 7.88 -1.76 8.35
N LEU A 134 8.98 -1.07 8.63
CA LEU A 134 10.32 -1.47 8.22
C LEU A 134 11.01 -2.22 9.37
N LEU A 135 11.29 -3.50 9.17
CA LEU A 135 12.01 -4.36 10.11
C LEU A 135 13.49 -4.39 9.72
N MET A 136 14.32 -3.83 10.55
CA MET A 136 15.77 -3.86 10.37
C MET A 136 16.40 -4.99 11.18
N GLY A 137 17.34 -5.69 10.60
CA GLY A 137 18.08 -6.76 11.29
C GLY A 137 19.57 -6.78 10.95
N GLU A 138 20.39 -7.28 11.88
CA GLU A 138 21.84 -7.47 11.66
C GLU A 138 22.12 -8.53 10.57
N SER A 139 21.15 -9.37 10.28
CA SER A 139 21.21 -10.38 9.23
C SER A 139 19.86 -10.53 8.55
N GLU A 140 19.90 -10.98 7.31
CA GLU A 140 18.67 -11.33 6.56
C GLU A 140 17.78 -12.30 7.36
N LEU A 141 18.40 -13.24 8.07
CA LEU A 141 17.68 -14.26 8.81
C LEU A 141 16.93 -13.68 10.01
N SER A 142 17.50 -12.70 10.74
CA SER A 142 16.86 -12.13 11.93
C SER A 142 15.60 -11.36 11.60
N ALA A 143 15.68 -10.41 10.67
CA ALA A 143 14.52 -9.62 10.24
C ALA A 143 13.46 -10.49 9.55
N SER A 144 13.89 -11.37 8.62
CA SER A 144 13.00 -12.26 7.87
C SER A 144 12.25 -13.25 8.77
N CYS A 145 12.91 -13.76 9.79
CA CYS A 145 12.30 -14.64 10.77
C CYS A 145 11.15 -13.96 11.51
N PHE A 146 11.43 -12.80 12.09
CA PHE A 146 10.39 -12.05 12.81
C PHE A 146 9.26 -11.60 11.87
N ALA A 147 9.58 -11.14 10.66
CA ALA A 147 8.59 -10.78 9.65
C ALA A 147 7.62 -11.93 9.35
N LYS A 148 8.15 -13.15 9.14
CA LYS A 148 7.34 -14.37 8.93
C LYS A 148 6.40 -14.65 10.09
N LYS A 149 6.89 -14.57 11.33
CA LYS A 149 6.06 -14.79 12.53
C LYS A 149 4.99 -13.70 12.69
N LEU A 150 5.32 -12.43 12.40
CA LEU A 150 4.37 -11.32 12.45
C LEU A 150 3.28 -11.46 11.39
N LEU A 151 3.65 -11.72 10.14
CA LEU A 151 2.69 -11.87 9.04
C LEU A 151 1.82 -13.11 9.15
N ASN A 152 2.32 -14.17 9.80
CA ASN A 152 1.52 -15.36 10.09
C ASN A 152 0.32 -15.05 10.99
N LEU A 153 0.35 -13.96 11.76
CA LEU A 153 -0.83 -13.50 12.52
C LEU A 153 -2.02 -13.15 11.60
N PHE A 154 -1.72 -12.78 10.36
CA PHE A 154 -2.66 -12.43 9.31
C PHE A 154 -2.85 -13.55 8.28
N ASN A 155 -2.34 -14.77 8.55
CA ASN A 155 -2.31 -15.88 7.61
C ASN A 155 -1.58 -15.55 6.29
N ASN A 156 -0.55 -14.70 6.35
CA ASN A 156 0.25 -14.29 5.21
C ASN A 156 1.67 -14.84 5.28
N ILE A 157 2.22 -15.17 4.11
CA ILE A 157 3.61 -15.60 3.94
C ILE A 157 4.32 -14.53 3.13
N PRO A 158 5.38 -13.89 3.65
CA PRO A 158 6.10 -12.87 2.92
C PRO A 158 6.84 -13.44 1.72
N GLU A 159 6.93 -12.63 0.68
CA GLU A 159 7.79 -12.87 -0.48
C GLU A 159 9.24 -12.50 -0.15
N ASP A 160 10.19 -13.08 -0.88
CA ASP A 160 11.61 -12.75 -0.73
C ASP A 160 12.14 -12.23 -2.06
N VAL A 161 12.74 -11.03 -2.04
CA VAL A 161 13.38 -10.42 -3.22
C VAL A 161 14.39 -11.38 -3.88
N ASN A 162 15.07 -12.21 -3.09
CA ASN A 162 16.01 -13.21 -3.62
C ASN A 162 15.34 -14.25 -4.54
N ASN A 163 14.03 -14.48 -4.38
CA ASN A 163 13.25 -15.43 -5.17
C ASN A 163 12.55 -14.77 -6.36
N LEU A 164 12.51 -13.44 -6.42
CA LEU A 164 11.98 -12.72 -7.57
C LEU A 164 12.92 -12.96 -8.77
N LYS A 165 12.36 -13.38 -9.88
CA LYS A 165 13.14 -13.61 -11.10
C LYS A 165 13.73 -12.28 -11.57
N LYS A 166 15.02 -12.27 -11.87
CA LYS A 166 15.70 -11.11 -12.44
C LYS A 166 14.97 -10.68 -13.71
N GLY A 167 14.35 -9.50 -13.70
CA GLY A 167 13.51 -9.02 -14.80
C GLY A 167 12.02 -9.37 -14.62
N GLU A 168 11.58 -9.84 -13.45
CA GLU A 168 10.18 -9.93 -13.12
C GLU A 168 9.59 -8.51 -13.17
N LYS A 169 8.59 -8.35 -14.02
CA LYS A 169 8.05 -7.04 -14.33
C LYS A 169 7.44 -6.42 -13.07
N ILE A 170 7.59 -5.11 -12.93
CA ILE A 170 6.93 -4.29 -11.89
C ILE A 170 5.44 -4.66 -11.77
N GLU A 171 4.78 -4.99 -12.89
CA GLU A 171 3.40 -5.45 -12.95
C GLU A 171 3.13 -6.72 -12.14
N ASN A 172 4.07 -7.68 -12.11
CA ASN A 172 3.91 -8.91 -11.33
C ASN A 172 4.00 -8.61 -9.84
N LEU A 173 4.96 -7.78 -9.43
CA LEU A 173 5.10 -7.35 -8.05
C LEU A 173 3.87 -6.55 -7.60
N HIS A 174 3.40 -5.61 -8.43
CA HIS A 174 2.17 -4.85 -8.18
C HIS A 174 0.96 -5.78 -7.99
N SER A 175 0.77 -6.73 -8.92
CA SER A 175 -0.33 -7.69 -8.85
C SER A 175 -0.27 -8.60 -7.61
N SER A 176 0.94 -9.00 -7.19
CA SER A 176 1.14 -9.80 -5.98
C SER A 176 0.79 -9.02 -4.72
N ILE A 177 1.25 -7.77 -4.61
CA ILE A 177 0.92 -6.87 -3.50
C ILE A 177 -0.60 -6.67 -3.42
N ASP A 178 -1.21 -6.27 -4.53
CA ASP A 178 -2.66 -6.00 -4.63
C ASP A 178 -3.50 -7.21 -4.19
N LYS A 179 -3.18 -8.40 -4.73
CA LYS A 179 -3.85 -9.64 -4.37
C LYS A 179 -3.71 -9.98 -2.89
N SER A 180 -2.51 -9.82 -2.33
CA SER A 180 -2.23 -10.14 -0.94
C SER A 180 -2.96 -9.18 0.01
N LEU A 181 -2.89 -7.88 -0.26
CA LEU A 181 -3.58 -6.85 0.53
C LEU A 181 -5.11 -6.98 0.45
N THR A 182 -5.64 -7.39 -0.70
CA THR A 182 -7.07 -7.68 -0.86
C THR A 182 -7.50 -8.88 -0.02
N SER A 183 -6.72 -9.98 -0.02
CA SER A 183 -7.13 -11.24 0.59
C SER A 183 -6.87 -11.32 2.09
N THR A 184 -5.71 -10.83 2.57
CA THR A 184 -5.27 -10.99 3.96
C THR A 184 -5.08 -9.67 4.71
N LYS A 185 -5.33 -8.52 4.05
CA LYS A 185 -5.05 -7.18 4.59
C LYS A 185 -3.59 -7.00 5.01
N SER A 186 -2.70 -7.84 4.52
CA SER A 186 -1.28 -7.76 4.84
C SER A 186 -0.42 -8.19 3.67
N TYR A 187 0.77 -7.63 3.57
CA TYR A 187 1.80 -8.01 2.60
C TYR A 187 3.17 -7.93 3.25
N GLY A 188 4.09 -8.78 2.83
CA GLY A 188 5.48 -8.75 3.28
C GLY A 188 6.46 -8.96 2.16
N LEU A 189 7.51 -8.12 2.13
CA LEU A 189 8.65 -8.31 1.25
C LEU A 189 9.94 -8.34 2.06
N LEU A 190 10.67 -9.43 1.94
CA LEU A 190 11.96 -9.63 2.60
C LEU A 190 13.09 -9.08 1.73
N ASN A 191 14.11 -8.51 2.39
CA ASN A 191 15.36 -8.06 1.77
C ASN A 191 15.17 -6.91 0.75
N ILE A 192 14.44 -5.87 1.13
CA ILE A 192 14.13 -4.72 0.26
C ILE A 192 15.40 -3.99 -0.24
N ASP A 193 16.51 -4.12 0.48
CA ASP A 193 17.84 -3.62 0.09
C ASP A 193 18.37 -4.27 -1.20
N LYS A 194 17.83 -5.44 -1.57
CA LYS A 194 18.19 -6.13 -2.81
C LYS A 194 17.30 -5.76 -4.00
N LEU A 195 16.17 -5.09 -3.73
CA LEU A 195 15.29 -4.59 -4.77
C LEU A 195 15.94 -3.39 -5.48
N ASP A 196 15.83 -3.35 -6.79
CA ASP A 196 16.29 -2.17 -7.54
C ASP A 196 15.31 -0.98 -7.38
N GLY A 197 15.81 0.22 -7.65
CA GLY A 197 15.04 1.45 -7.44
C GLY A 197 13.78 1.54 -8.31
N GLU A 198 13.80 1.01 -9.53
CA GLU A 198 12.64 1.03 -10.42
C GLU A 198 11.54 0.11 -9.90
N SER A 199 11.89 -1.11 -9.51
CA SER A 199 10.95 -2.05 -8.90
C SER A 199 10.41 -1.55 -7.55
N ALA A 200 11.23 -0.85 -6.77
CA ALA A 200 10.82 -0.26 -5.49
C ALA A 200 9.73 0.82 -5.64
N MET A 201 9.64 1.48 -6.81
CA MET A 201 8.62 2.49 -7.08
C MET A 201 7.18 1.97 -6.97
N VAL A 202 6.98 0.65 -7.03
CA VAL A 202 5.64 0.04 -6.81
C VAL A 202 5.08 0.41 -5.43
N PHE A 203 5.93 0.54 -4.42
CA PHE A 203 5.52 0.90 -3.06
C PHE A 203 5.09 2.35 -2.92
N HIS A 204 5.38 3.22 -3.91
CA HIS A 204 5.00 4.62 -3.85
C HIS A 204 3.48 4.80 -3.69
N GLY A 205 2.68 4.00 -4.40
CA GLY A 205 1.22 4.03 -4.30
C GLY A 205 0.70 3.27 -3.08
N PHE A 206 1.20 2.05 -2.84
CA PHE A 206 0.70 1.22 -1.73
C PHE A 206 1.03 1.78 -0.34
N CYS A 207 2.17 2.48 -0.20
CA CYS A 207 2.60 3.09 1.06
C CYS A 207 2.18 4.57 1.19
N ASP A 208 1.33 5.08 0.31
CA ASP A 208 0.83 6.45 0.38
C ASP A 208 -0.19 6.59 1.52
N ASN A 209 0.02 7.57 2.41
CA ASN A 209 -0.83 7.76 3.57
C ASN A 209 -2.22 8.35 3.21
N GLU A 210 -2.35 9.00 2.06
CA GLU A 210 -3.57 9.70 1.67
C GLU A 210 -4.34 8.96 0.57
N ASN A 211 -3.61 8.26 -0.33
CA ASN A 211 -4.17 7.71 -1.55
C ASN A 211 -3.82 6.23 -1.76
N SER A 212 -3.54 5.48 -0.68
CA SER A 212 -3.30 4.05 -0.82
C SER A 212 -4.53 3.33 -1.36
N PRO A 213 -4.39 2.44 -2.36
CA PRO A 213 -5.50 1.60 -2.83
C PRO A 213 -5.99 0.61 -1.77
N HIS A 214 -5.18 0.35 -0.74
CA HIS A 214 -5.50 -0.54 0.37
C HIS A 214 -5.29 0.17 1.72
N PRO A 215 -6.13 1.15 2.08
CA PRO A 215 -6.14 1.68 3.43
C PRO A 215 -6.48 0.55 4.42
N ASN A 216 -6.12 0.68 5.67
CA ASN A 216 -6.37 -0.33 6.69
C ASN A 216 -5.70 -1.68 6.38
N SER A 217 -4.49 -1.64 5.86
CA SER A 217 -3.65 -2.80 5.58
C SER A 217 -2.30 -2.70 6.29
N LEU A 218 -1.58 -3.82 6.37
CA LEU A 218 -0.24 -3.90 6.93
C LEU A 218 0.77 -4.28 5.84
N ILE A 219 1.78 -3.45 5.64
CA ILE A 219 2.92 -3.72 4.76
C ILE A 219 4.16 -3.87 5.63
N VAL A 220 4.80 -5.04 5.58
CA VAL A 220 6.01 -5.36 6.32
C VAL A 220 7.17 -5.54 5.35
N LEU A 221 8.19 -4.71 5.50
CA LEU A 221 9.38 -4.74 4.67
C LEU A 221 10.59 -5.08 5.56
N THR A 222 11.56 -5.86 5.06
CA THR A 222 12.78 -6.14 5.82
C THR A 222 14.01 -5.55 5.16
N LEU A 223 14.91 -5.02 5.99
CA LEU A 223 16.18 -4.41 5.60
C LEU A 223 17.32 -5.00 6.42
N THR A 224 18.39 -5.43 5.75
CA THR A 224 19.62 -5.85 6.42
C THR A 224 20.51 -4.64 6.68
N VAL A 225 20.89 -4.46 7.94
CA VAL A 225 21.70 -3.32 8.39
C VAL A 225 23.01 -3.82 9.00
N PRO A 226 24.18 -3.32 8.59
CA PRO A 226 25.45 -3.71 9.18
C PRO A 226 25.49 -3.49 10.70
N LYS A 227 26.05 -4.44 11.45
CA LYS A 227 26.08 -4.43 12.92
C LYS A 227 26.74 -3.16 13.48
N GLU A 228 27.76 -2.67 12.79
CA GLU A 228 28.54 -1.50 13.20
C GLU A 228 27.72 -0.22 13.21
N THR A 229 26.68 -0.16 12.39
CA THR A 229 25.79 1.01 12.30
C THR A 229 24.70 1.02 13.36
N LEU A 230 24.41 -0.12 13.96
CA LEU A 230 23.30 -0.32 14.90
C LEU A 230 23.53 0.23 16.32
N PHE A 231 24.78 0.45 16.72
CA PHE A 231 25.09 1.06 18.02
C PHE A 231 24.61 2.51 18.16
N GLN A 232 23.98 3.06 17.12
CA GLN A 232 23.38 4.39 17.11
C GLN A 232 21.84 4.30 17.08
N ILE A 233 21.25 3.56 18.01
CA ILE A 233 19.80 3.22 18.07
C ILE A 233 18.87 4.44 17.91
N GLY A 234 19.28 5.64 18.31
CA GLY A 234 18.53 6.88 18.04
C GLY A 234 18.55 7.37 16.59
N LYS A 235 19.20 6.62 15.65
CA LYS A 235 19.36 6.99 14.24
C LYS A 235 18.89 5.89 13.28
N ALA A 236 18.10 4.95 13.75
CA ALA A 236 17.62 3.82 12.92
C ALA A 236 16.98 4.30 11.61
N GLU A 237 16.17 5.35 11.69
CA GLU A 237 15.54 6.00 10.55
C GLU A 237 16.57 6.55 9.55
N SER A 238 17.56 7.29 10.04
CA SER A 238 18.64 7.85 9.18
C SER A 238 19.49 6.77 8.55
N ILE A 239 19.74 5.65 9.23
CA ILE A 239 20.51 4.52 8.72
C ILE A 239 19.76 3.84 7.57
N ALA A 240 18.47 3.59 7.75
CA ALA A 240 17.64 3.00 6.71
C ALA A 240 17.54 3.92 5.49
N GLU A 241 17.37 5.23 5.71
CA GLU A 241 17.34 6.24 4.66
C GLU A 241 18.65 6.25 3.86
N GLU A 242 19.81 6.31 4.53
CA GLU A 242 21.12 6.31 3.88
C GLU A 242 21.35 5.05 3.02
N LEU A 243 21.02 3.87 3.56
CA LEU A 243 21.20 2.60 2.86
C LEU A 243 20.32 2.50 1.62
N LEU A 244 19.03 2.82 1.76
CA LEU A 244 18.08 2.75 0.65
C LEU A 244 18.35 3.83 -0.38
N MET A 245 18.69 5.05 0.04
CA MET A 245 19.06 6.14 -0.84
C MET A 245 20.28 5.75 -1.69
N LYS A 246 21.36 5.30 -1.06
CA LYS A 246 22.58 4.84 -1.74
C LYS A 246 22.29 3.73 -2.75
N LYS A 247 21.33 2.85 -2.46
CA LYS A 247 20.98 1.72 -3.33
C LYS A 247 20.13 2.15 -4.52
N TRP A 248 19.07 2.91 -4.28
CA TRP A 248 18.05 3.18 -5.29
C TRP A 248 18.42 4.33 -6.22
N THR A 249 19.19 5.33 -5.75
CA THR A 249 19.67 6.44 -6.61
C THR A 249 20.67 6.01 -7.70
N GLN A 250 21.09 4.75 -7.67
CA GLN A 250 21.86 4.18 -8.79
C GLN A 250 21.02 4.00 -10.06
N ILE A 251 19.68 3.94 -9.93
CA ILE A 251 18.76 3.65 -11.03
C ILE A 251 17.69 4.74 -11.17
N ILE A 252 17.15 5.25 -10.07
CA ILE A 252 16.17 6.34 -10.07
C ILE A 252 16.79 7.61 -9.51
N THR A 253 16.17 8.78 -9.81
CA THR A 253 16.65 10.07 -9.27
C THR A 253 16.36 10.20 -7.78
N GLU A 254 17.12 11.05 -7.09
CA GLU A 254 16.93 11.36 -5.66
C GLU A 254 15.52 11.90 -5.39
N ASP A 255 14.99 12.75 -6.29
CA ASP A 255 13.64 13.31 -6.20
C ASP A 255 12.53 12.23 -6.18
N LYS A 256 12.80 11.05 -6.77
CA LYS A 256 11.89 9.90 -6.73
C LYS A 256 12.15 9.01 -5.52
N ALA A 257 13.42 8.81 -5.17
CA ALA A 257 13.80 7.94 -4.07
C ALA A 257 13.41 8.50 -2.70
N SER A 258 13.64 9.79 -2.45
CA SER A 258 13.41 10.43 -1.16
C SER A 258 11.94 10.35 -0.68
N PRO A 259 10.91 10.70 -1.48
CA PRO A 259 9.52 10.53 -1.08
C PRO A 259 9.12 9.08 -0.84
N LEU A 260 9.65 8.14 -1.63
CA LEU A 260 9.40 6.72 -1.44
C LEU A 260 9.97 6.22 -0.11
N ILE A 261 11.22 6.55 0.18
CA ILE A 261 11.90 6.15 1.41
C ILE A 261 11.18 6.74 2.63
N SER A 262 10.76 7.99 2.57
CA SER A 262 10.00 8.63 3.64
C SER A 262 8.69 7.88 3.96
N ARG A 263 7.98 7.35 2.96
CA ARG A 263 6.77 6.54 3.17
C ARG A 263 7.07 5.18 3.80
N ILE A 264 8.16 4.56 3.42
CA ILE A 264 8.56 3.23 3.90
C ILE A 264 9.14 3.29 5.31
N ASN A 265 9.85 4.36 5.62
CA ASN A 265 10.68 4.50 6.82
C ASN A 265 9.96 5.18 8.00
N GLY A 266 8.62 5.32 7.93
CA GLY A 266 7.83 6.02 8.96
C GLY A 266 7.73 5.25 10.29
N PHE A 267 7.69 3.91 10.26
CA PHE A 267 7.67 3.06 11.45
C PHE A 267 8.76 1.99 11.34
N ASN A 268 9.71 2.02 12.30
CA ASN A 268 10.86 1.14 12.30
C ASN A 268 10.89 0.27 13.54
N ALA A 269 11.30 -0.99 13.37
CA ALA A 269 11.64 -1.88 14.46
C ALA A 269 12.92 -2.65 14.15
N TYR A 270 13.67 -2.97 15.18
CA TYR A 270 14.95 -3.64 15.08
C TYR A 270 14.91 -5.04 15.67
N VAL A 271 15.47 -6.01 14.94
CA VAL A 271 15.49 -7.43 15.30
C VAL A 271 16.93 -7.90 15.45
N SER A 272 17.35 -8.13 16.67
CA SER A 272 18.69 -8.64 16.98
C SER A 272 18.88 -10.10 16.54
N VAL A 273 20.13 -10.47 16.20
CA VAL A 273 20.53 -11.85 15.84
C VAL A 273 20.19 -12.85 16.96
N GLY A 274 20.21 -12.45 18.22
CA GLY A 274 19.81 -13.32 19.34
C GLY A 274 18.37 -13.85 19.22
N SER A 275 17.51 -13.20 18.42
CA SER A 275 16.14 -13.64 18.15
C SER A 275 16.05 -14.82 17.18
N VAL A 276 17.12 -15.17 16.46
CA VAL A 276 17.11 -16.22 15.42
C VAL A 276 16.89 -17.62 15.98
N SER A 277 17.38 -17.89 17.20
CA SER A 277 17.18 -19.19 17.88
C SER A 277 15.70 -19.55 18.05
N LEU A 278 14.83 -18.54 18.12
CA LEU A 278 13.37 -18.68 18.24
C LEU A 278 12.66 -19.04 16.92
N CYS A 279 13.40 -19.05 15.82
CA CYS A 279 12.88 -19.37 14.49
C CYS A 279 13.14 -20.79 14.03
N ALA A 280 14.07 -21.47 14.72
CA ALA A 280 14.43 -22.86 14.44
C ALA A 280 13.44 -23.87 15.08
N SER A 281 12.54 -23.38 15.92
CA SER A 281 11.45 -24.12 16.56
C SER A 281 10.13 -23.90 15.82
#